data_7b4a5b60fbf50bbd7e352a89109e18e7
#
_entry.id   7b4a5b60fbf50bbd7e352a89109e18e7
#
_cell.length_a   1.000
_cell.length_b   1.000
_cell.length_c   1.000
_cell.angle_alpha   90.00
_cell.angle_beta   90.00
_cell.angle_gamma   90.00
#
_symmetry.space_group_name_H-M   'P 1'
#
loop_
_entity.id
_entity.type
_entity.pdbx_description
1 polymer ?
#
loop_
_entity_poly.entity_id
_entity_poly.type
_entity_poly.pdbx_seq_one_letter_code
_entity_poly.pdbx_strand_id
1 'polypeptide(L)'
;MKHLQYILLMTVIVLLAACSQDVAEEPQQPVVQEPDATLRLSRVTRAFTGDFENSDIRIFLTHGTTTTEGLFKYAGASAWTTQLKLKSGARTYQLYGYMPDNADFVRSISDWNENGAVLHIQQLPPIAEQDYCIVTGVRQAADEYDKTPAVRGTFSFDYDSQRENYINLFLDHLYSHIVFCMRVGDDYDAVRTIKVKRMKLKVADISHYNVDITLTKDVGISNVTHSSTAGTGTREMTIRDEVLTLTTTSTTVCSGYILPATTLFDKLSLVIEYDIYDKRGNKISERTAENALTNPLKDLQRGEERTLQINIDPSYLYDLSLNDPPIDIKIKD
;
A
#
# COMPACT_ATOMS: atom_id res chain seq x y z
N MET A 1 -50.04 67.65 53.64
CA MET A 1 -50.19 66.47 52.77
C MET A 1 -49.31 66.49 51.47
N LYS A 2 -49.05 67.66 50.88
CA LYS A 2 -48.25 67.74 49.66
C LYS A 2 -46.75 67.36 49.86
N HIS A 3 -46.15 67.67 50.98
CA HIS A 3 -44.74 67.34 51.26
C HIS A 3 -44.49 65.87 51.53
N LEU A 4 -45.47 65.14 52.06
CA LEU A 4 -45.35 63.70 52.29
C LEU A 4 -45.36 62.86 50.99
N GLN A 5 -46.09 63.34 49.98
CA GLN A 5 -46.10 62.72 48.65
C GLN A 5 -44.76 62.89 47.90
N TYR A 6 -44.08 64.01 48.04
CA TYR A 6 -42.75 64.23 47.42
C TYR A 6 -41.66 63.37 48.04
N ILE A 7 -41.74 63.17 49.37
CA ILE A 7 -40.78 62.30 50.09
C ILE A 7 -40.99 60.84 49.66
N LEU A 8 -42.23 60.38 49.52
CA LEU A 8 -42.55 59.04 49.07
C LEU A 8 -42.12 58.79 47.61
N LEU A 9 -42.31 59.80 46.74
CA LEU A 9 -41.93 59.72 45.32
C LEU A 9 -40.40 59.72 45.15
N MET A 10 -39.66 60.52 45.97
CA MET A 10 -38.16 60.47 45.95
C MET A 10 -37.59 59.17 46.47
N THR A 11 -38.22 58.55 47.50
CA THR A 11 -37.76 57.23 47.98
C THR A 11 -37.99 56.11 46.99
N VAL A 12 -39.05 56.13 46.22
CA VAL A 12 -39.29 55.13 45.14
C VAL A 12 -38.34 55.30 44.00
N ILE A 13 -37.94 56.53 43.63
CA ILE A 13 -36.98 56.78 42.56
C ILE A 13 -35.57 56.31 42.97
N VAL A 14 -35.18 56.49 44.25
CA VAL A 14 -33.86 56.03 44.76
C VAL A 14 -33.83 54.50 44.89
N LEU A 15 -34.94 53.82 45.15
CA LEU A 15 -35.03 52.35 45.18
C LEU A 15 -35.02 51.73 43.79
N LEU A 16 -35.45 52.44 42.71
CA LEU A 16 -35.36 51.97 41.34
C LEU A 16 -34.00 52.21 40.70
N ALA A 17 -33.17 53.11 41.21
CA ALA A 17 -31.82 53.33 40.76
C ALA A 17 -30.79 52.35 41.37
N ALA A 18 -31.16 51.57 42.38
CA ALA A 18 -30.26 50.62 43.08
C ALA A 18 -30.30 49.20 42.48
N CYS A 19 -31.05 48.96 41.42
CA CYS A 19 -31.12 47.65 40.75
C CYS A 19 -30.47 47.58 39.36
N SER A 20 -29.68 48.56 38.97
CA SER A 20 -28.69 48.36 37.88
C SER A 20 -27.37 47.93 38.53
N GLN A 21 -27.33 46.73 39.07
CA GLN A 21 -26.05 46.05 39.18
C GLN A 21 -25.62 45.85 37.69
N ASP A 22 -24.68 46.67 37.25
CA ASP A 22 -23.74 46.26 36.22
C ASP A 22 -23.18 44.89 36.67
N VAL A 23 -23.72 43.81 36.11
CA VAL A 23 -23.00 42.57 36.09
C VAL A 23 -21.78 42.88 35.28
N ALA A 24 -20.67 43.26 35.98
CA ALA A 24 -19.38 43.28 35.36
C ALA A 24 -19.28 41.89 34.70
N GLU A 25 -19.34 41.88 33.38
CA GLU A 25 -18.94 40.69 32.62
C GLU A 25 -17.56 40.35 33.16
N GLU A 26 -17.50 39.24 33.89
CA GLU A 26 -16.22 38.65 34.27
C GLU A 26 -15.38 38.64 32.99
N PRO A 27 -14.20 39.25 32.95
CA PRO A 27 -13.40 39.25 31.76
C PRO A 27 -13.22 37.82 31.35
N GLN A 28 -13.88 37.41 30.23
CA GLN A 28 -13.74 36.09 29.66
C GLN A 28 -12.23 35.91 29.52
N GLN A 29 -11.67 35.02 30.35
CA GLN A 29 -10.28 34.65 30.20
C GLN A 29 -10.10 34.27 28.72
N PRO A 30 -9.09 34.83 28.05
CA PRO A 30 -8.85 34.47 26.67
C PRO A 30 -8.78 32.93 26.62
N VAL A 31 -9.68 32.32 25.87
CA VAL A 31 -9.65 30.88 25.64
C VAL A 31 -8.29 30.62 25.01
N VAL A 32 -7.33 30.17 25.80
CA VAL A 32 -6.04 29.73 25.32
C VAL A 32 -6.30 28.53 24.45
N GLN A 33 -6.38 28.77 23.15
CA GLN A 33 -6.57 27.70 22.20
C GLN A 33 -5.28 26.85 22.23
N GLU A 34 -5.37 25.64 22.78
CA GLU A 34 -4.25 24.71 22.77
C GLU A 34 -3.74 24.53 21.34
N PRO A 35 -2.43 24.50 21.13
CA PRO A 35 -1.85 24.36 19.80
C PRO A 35 -2.23 22.99 19.20
N ASP A 36 -2.42 22.97 17.88
CA ASP A 36 -2.63 21.72 17.14
C ASP A 36 -1.44 20.76 17.37
N ALA A 37 -1.74 19.51 17.70
CA ALA A 37 -0.73 18.49 17.91
C ALA A 37 -0.28 17.87 16.57
N THR A 38 1.01 17.55 16.44
CA THR A 38 1.50 16.77 15.28
C THR A 38 1.13 15.32 15.46
N LEU A 39 0.46 14.74 14.45
CA LEU A 39 0.18 13.30 14.41
C LEU A 39 1.49 12.51 14.41
N ARG A 40 1.54 11.38 15.11
CA ARG A 40 2.72 10.51 15.19
C ARG A 40 2.33 9.06 14.91
N LEU A 41 3.26 8.32 14.31
CA LEU A 41 3.07 6.91 14.00
C LEU A 41 3.91 6.06 14.95
N SER A 42 3.25 5.21 15.75
CA SER A 42 3.93 4.29 16.67
C SER A 42 4.23 2.95 16.00
N ARG A 43 3.32 2.41 15.21
CA ARG A 43 3.47 1.10 14.59
C ARG A 43 2.75 1.01 13.25
N VAL A 44 3.35 0.24 12.34
CA VAL A 44 2.70 -0.27 11.12
C VAL A 44 2.69 -1.78 11.17
N THR A 45 1.54 -2.40 10.87
CA THR A 45 1.36 -3.86 10.80
C THR A 45 0.80 -4.21 9.43
N ARG A 46 1.24 -5.35 8.86
CA ARG A 46 0.72 -5.91 7.60
C ARG A 46 -0.03 -7.21 7.82
N ALA A 47 -0.86 -7.58 6.84
CA ALA A 47 -1.59 -8.84 6.84
C ALA A 47 -0.67 -10.08 6.74
N PHE A 48 0.51 -9.95 6.09
CA PHE A 48 1.51 -11.02 5.94
C PHE A 48 2.90 -10.56 6.36
N THR A 49 3.75 -11.52 6.76
CA THR A 49 5.15 -11.29 7.11
C THR A 49 5.97 -11.07 5.84
N GLY A 50 6.45 -9.88 5.64
CA GLY A 50 7.41 -9.49 4.60
C GLY A 50 8.17 -8.28 5.08
N ASP A 51 9.40 -8.10 4.58
CA ASP A 51 10.18 -6.91 4.91
C ASP A 51 9.43 -5.70 4.39
N PHE A 52 9.18 -4.73 5.29
CA PHE A 52 8.79 -3.41 4.88
C PHE A 52 9.95 -2.81 4.11
N GLU A 53 9.86 -2.72 2.82
CA GLU A 53 10.66 -1.72 2.16
C GLU A 53 10.21 -0.37 2.68
N ASN A 54 11.13 0.27 3.31
CA ASN A 54 11.08 1.49 4.10
C ASN A 54 10.63 2.65 3.22
N SER A 55 9.33 2.79 3.05
CA SER A 55 8.71 3.69 2.09
C SER A 55 7.82 4.70 2.79
N ASP A 56 7.65 5.84 2.16
CA ASP A 56 6.71 6.86 2.59
C ASP A 56 5.27 6.36 2.47
N ILE A 57 4.41 6.74 3.43
CA ILE A 57 2.99 6.40 3.45
C ILE A 57 2.19 7.66 3.12
N ARG A 58 1.41 7.62 2.05
CA ARG A 58 0.44 8.68 1.71
C ARG A 58 -0.79 8.53 2.58
N ILE A 59 -1.23 9.65 3.19
CA ILE A 59 -2.36 9.68 4.12
C ILE A 59 -3.37 10.72 3.68
N PHE A 60 -4.64 10.36 3.78
CA PHE A 60 -5.80 11.24 3.77
C PHE A 60 -6.41 11.24 5.17
N LEU A 61 -6.21 12.32 5.89
CA LEU A 61 -6.78 12.53 7.22
C LEU A 61 -8.05 13.38 7.06
N THR A 62 -9.19 12.84 7.47
CA THR A 62 -10.49 13.50 7.31
C THR A 62 -11.12 13.81 8.66
N HIS A 63 -11.83 14.93 8.73
CA HIS A 63 -12.61 15.35 9.88
C HIS A 63 -13.77 16.25 9.46
N GLY A 64 -15.00 15.90 9.84
CA GLY A 64 -16.20 16.62 9.38
C GLY A 64 -16.29 16.55 7.85
N THR A 65 -16.22 17.67 7.15
CA THR A 65 -16.19 17.78 5.68
C THR A 65 -14.82 18.08 5.10
N THR A 66 -13.79 18.09 5.94
CA THR A 66 -12.43 18.48 5.54
C THR A 66 -11.56 17.26 5.37
N THR A 67 -10.79 17.24 4.28
CA THR A 67 -9.72 16.27 4.03
C THR A 67 -8.38 16.98 3.99
N THR A 68 -7.40 16.46 4.70
CA THR A 68 -6.02 16.93 4.67
C THR A 68 -5.14 15.80 4.16
N GLU A 69 -4.44 16.04 3.05
CA GLU A 69 -3.48 15.10 2.50
C GLU A 69 -2.09 15.35 3.09
N GLY A 70 -1.36 14.29 3.37
CA GLY A 70 -0.01 14.37 3.89
C GLY A 70 0.79 13.09 3.73
N LEU A 71 2.00 13.08 4.27
CA LEU A 71 2.90 11.94 4.25
C LEU A 71 3.35 11.58 5.66
N PHE A 72 3.43 10.30 5.93
CA PHE A 72 4.39 9.77 6.88
C PHE A 72 5.67 9.45 6.11
N LYS A 73 6.69 10.26 6.29
CA LYS A 73 8.00 10.07 5.67
C LYS A 73 8.81 9.09 6.48
N TYR A 74 9.37 8.09 5.82
CA TYR A 74 10.24 7.14 6.46
C TYR A 74 11.54 7.82 6.94
N ALA A 75 11.88 7.61 8.20
CA ALA A 75 13.02 8.24 8.87
C ALA A 75 14.13 7.25 9.27
N GLY A 76 14.00 5.98 8.92
CA GLY A 76 14.91 4.90 9.33
C GLY A 76 14.43 4.14 10.57
N ALA A 77 14.98 2.93 10.79
CA ALA A 77 14.70 2.09 11.96
C ALA A 77 13.21 1.86 12.27
N SER A 78 12.39 1.68 11.23
CA SER A 78 10.92 1.51 11.34
C SER A 78 10.20 2.72 11.96
N ALA A 79 10.76 3.92 11.82
CA ALA A 79 10.18 5.17 12.28
C ALA A 79 9.71 6.03 11.09
N TRP A 80 8.62 6.76 11.31
CA TRP A 80 8.06 7.70 10.34
C TRP A 80 7.77 9.05 11.00
N THR A 81 7.94 10.13 10.24
CA THR A 81 7.64 11.50 10.65
C THR A 81 6.60 12.13 9.73
N THR A 82 5.77 13.04 10.26
CA THR A 82 4.78 13.74 9.45
C THR A 82 4.60 15.18 9.91
N GLN A 83 4.04 16.00 9.01
CA GLN A 83 3.60 17.38 9.30
C GLN A 83 2.07 17.46 9.52
N LEU A 84 1.35 16.34 9.44
CA LEU A 84 -0.09 16.30 9.69
C LEU A 84 -0.40 16.74 11.12
N LYS A 85 -1.41 17.61 11.25
CA LYS A 85 -1.83 18.18 12.53
C LYS A 85 -3.22 17.70 12.91
N LEU A 86 -3.37 17.35 14.18
CA LEU A 86 -4.64 17.15 14.84
C LEU A 86 -5.05 18.45 15.52
N LYS A 87 -6.27 18.91 15.26
CA LYS A 87 -6.82 20.11 15.87
C LYS A 87 -7.04 19.91 17.37
N SER A 88 -6.85 20.95 18.14
CA SER A 88 -7.10 20.93 19.57
C SER A 88 -8.55 20.56 19.92
N GLY A 89 -8.74 19.97 21.08
CA GLY A 89 -10.02 19.48 21.61
C GLY A 89 -10.36 18.06 21.16
N ALA A 90 -11.46 17.53 21.69
CA ALA A 90 -11.94 16.19 21.36
C ALA A 90 -12.52 16.14 19.95
N ARG A 91 -12.05 15.22 19.13
CA ARG A 91 -12.46 15.08 17.73
C ARG A 91 -12.34 13.65 17.25
N THR A 92 -13.26 13.25 16.37
CA THR A 92 -13.16 11.99 15.63
C THR A 92 -12.53 12.27 14.27
N TYR A 93 -11.48 11.54 13.94
CA TYR A 93 -10.82 11.54 12.64
C TYR A 93 -11.03 10.21 11.92
N GLN A 94 -11.06 10.26 10.59
CA GLN A 94 -10.91 9.07 9.76
C GLN A 94 -9.56 9.17 9.03
N LEU A 95 -8.92 8.03 8.82
CA LEU A 95 -7.63 7.95 8.17
C LEU A 95 -7.62 6.85 7.12
N TYR A 96 -7.22 7.23 5.92
CA TYR A 96 -7.08 6.37 4.75
C TYR A 96 -5.72 6.63 4.11
N GLY A 97 -5.25 5.70 3.29
CA GLY A 97 -3.96 5.90 2.66
C GLY A 97 -3.42 4.68 1.95
N TYR A 98 -2.20 4.81 1.46
CA TYR A 98 -1.49 3.72 0.78
C TYR A 98 0.03 3.88 0.92
N MET A 99 0.75 2.80 0.65
CA MET A 99 2.20 2.70 0.68
C MET A 99 2.68 1.77 -0.45
N PRO A 100 3.81 2.07 -1.12
CA PRO A 100 4.63 3.27 -1.02
C PRO A 100 3.95 4.49 -1.66
N ASP A 101 4.33 5.70 -1.21
CA ASP A 101 3.94 6.91 -1.94
C ASP A 101 4.71 7.00 -3.26
N ASN A 102 4.04 7.46 -4.30
CA ASN A 102 4.65 7.75 -5.59
C ASN A 102 4.12 9.10 -6.10
N ALA A 103 5.04 10.00 -6.43
CA ALA A 103 4.72 11.35 -6.92
C ALA A 103 3.96 11.32 -8.26
N ASP A 104 4.17 10.28 -9.07
CA ASP A 104 3.53 10.13 -10.39
C ASP A 104 2.06 9.71 -10.29
N PHE A 105 1.59 9.26 -9.11
CA PHE A 105 0.20 8.87 -8.95
C PHE A 105 -0.73 10.08 -8.89
N VAL A 106 -1.77 10.06 -9.72
CA VAL A 106 -2.92 10.92 -9.53
C VAL A 106 -3.87 10.22 -8.57
N ARG A 107 -4.15 10.85 -7.45
CA ARG A 107 -4.83 10.24 -6.32
C ARG A 107 -5.90 11.15 -5.75
N SER A 108 -6.98 10.54 -5.27
CA SER A 108 -8.04 11.24 -4.56
C SER A 108 -8.81 10.26 -3.67
N ILE A 109 -9.65 10.80 -2.80
CA ILE A 109 -10.57 10.05 -1.96
C ILE A 109 -11.97 10.62 -2.10
N SER A 110 -12.98 9.76 -2.17
CA SER A 110 -14.40 10.13 -2.19
C SER A 110 -15.20 9.28 -1.20
N ASP A 111 -16.45 9.69 -0.96
CA ASP A 111 -17.44 8.97 -0.14
C ASP A 111 -16.96 8.57 1.25
N TRP A 112 -15.99 9.32 1.77
CA TRP A 112 -15.36 9.01 3.05
C TRP A 112 -16.25 9.38 4.25
N ASN A 113 -16.34 8.43 5.18
CA ASN A 113 -17.06 8.57 6.44
C ASN A 113 -16.57 7.48 7.42
N GLU A 114 -17.21 7.34 8.58
CA GLU A 114 -16.87 6.30 9.57
C GLU A 114 -17.03 4.86 9.07
N ASN A 115 -17.80 4.65 7.99
CA ASN A 115 -18.09 3.33 7.44
C ASN A 115 -17.15 2.95 6.27
N GLY A 116 -16.32 3.88 5.81
CA GLY A 116 -15.36 3.62 4.74
C GLY A 116 -15.14 4.78 3.79
N ALA A 117 -14.57 4.48 2.62
CA ALA A 117 -14.24 5.44 1.59
C ALA A 117 -14.00 4.74 0.24
N VAL A 118 -13.93 5.52 -0.83
CA VAL A 118 -13.36 5.07 -2.11
C VAL A 118 -12.03 5.80 -2.33
N LEU A 119 -10.95 5.05 -2.39
CA LEU A 119 -9.61 5.56 -2.72
C LEU A 119 -9.36 5.35 -4.21
N HIS A 120 -9.08 6.44 -4.93
CA HIS A 120 -8.77 6.43 -6.35
C HIS A 120 -7.27 6.59 -6.54
N ILE A 121 -6.63 5.65 -7.23
CA ILE A 121 -5.20 5.72 -7.56
C ILE A 121 -5.05 5.47 -9.06
N GLN A 122 -4.52 6.46 -9.77
CA GLN A 122 -4.22 6.35 -11.19
C GLN A 122 -2.74 6.15 -11.42
N GLN A 123 -2.39 5.60 -12.59
CA GLN A 123 -1.04 5.33 -13.03
C GLN A 123 -0.30 4.23 -12.26
N LEU A 124 -1.04 3.34 -11.60
CA LEU A 124 -0.45 2.16 -10.97
C LEU A 124 0.23 1.25 -12.00
N PRO A 125 1.48 0.84 -11.81
CA PRO A 125 2.16 -0.07 -12.73
C PRO A 125 1.54 -1.47 -12.69
N PRO A 126 1.42 -2.18 -13.82
CA PRO A 126 0.91 -3.56 -13.84
C PRO A 126 1.82 -4.56 -13.12
N ILE A 127 3.13 -4.28 -13.10
CA ILE A 127 4.19 -5.05 -12.45
C ILE A 127 5.08 -4.08 -11.67
N ALA A 128 5.59 -4.49 -10.51
CA ALA A 128 6.37 -3.65 -9.61
C ALA A 128 7.49 -4.45 -8.91
N GLU A 129 8.54 -3.75 -8.51
CA GLU A 129 9.65 -4.31 -7.72
C GLU A 129 9.26 -4.41 -6.23
N GLN A 130 8.32 -3.60 -5.79
CA GLN A 130 7.84 -3.55 -4.41
C GLN A 130 6.31 -3.65 -4.35
N ASP A 131 5.81 -4.10 -3.21
CA ASP A 131 4.39 -4.22 -2.97
C ASP A 131 3.73 -2.86 -2.73
N TYR A 132 2.51 -2.73 -3.22
CA TYR A 132 1.62 -1.64 -2.88
C TYR A 132 0.59 -2.11 -1.85
N CYS A 133 0.51 -1.40 -0.75
CA CYS A 133 -0.39 -1.70 0.36
C CYS A 133 -1.34 -0.55 0.63
N ILE A 134 -2.54 -0.88 1.09
CA ILE A 134 -3.59 0.08 1.42
C ILE A 134 -3.76 0.12 2.94
N VAL A 135 -3.89 1.30 3.50
CA VAL A 135 -4.24 1.47 4.92
C VAL A 135 -5.69 1.02 5.11
N THR A 136 -5.86 -0.08 5.81
CA THR A 136 -7.17 -0.68 6.08
C THR A 136 -7.52 -0.71 7.55
N GLY A 137 -6.67 -0.19 8.41
CA GLY A 137 -6.95 -0.04 9.83
C GLY A 137 -6.15 1.07 10.46
N VAL A 138 -6.80 1.83 11.35
CA VAL A 138 -6.18 2.81 12.23
C VAL A 138 -6.64 2.60 13.66
N ARG A 139 -5.77 2.85 14.61
CA ARG A 139 -6.06 2.84 16.03
C ARG A 139 -5.22 3.90 16.73
N GLN A 140 -5.84 4.66 17.63
CA GLN A 140 -5.06 5.50 18.53
C GLN A 140 -4.21 4.62 19.47
N ALA A 141 -2.92 4.91 19.52
CA ALA A 141 -1.99 4.29 20.47
C ALA A 141 -1.97 5.07 21.78
N ALA A 142 -1.73 4.39 22.89
CA ALA A 142 -1.62 5.02 24.20
C ALA A 142 -0.37 5.91 24.30
N ASP A 143 0.74 5.47 23.70
CA ASP A 143 2.02 6.17 23.62
C ASP A 143 2.85 5.63 22.44
N GLU A 144 4.11 6.04 22.33
CA GLU A 144 5.05 5.59 21.30
C GLU A 144 5.44 4.10 21.41
N TYR A 145 5.24 3.49 22.57
CA TYR A 145 5.59 2.09 22.86
C TYR A 145 4.38 1.14 22.71
N ASP A 146 3.17 1.67 22.50
CA ASP A 146 1.98 0.84 22.32
C ASP A 146 2.08 0.01 21.05
N LYS A 147 2.37 -1.29 21.21
CA LYS A 147 2.51 -2.24 20.11
C LYS A 147 1.21 -2.95 19.74
N THR A 148 0.08 -2.56 20.33
CA THR A 148 -1.22 -3.15 19.99
C THR A 148 -1.56 -2.85 18.53
N PRO A 149 -1.79 -3.87 17.68
CA PRO A 149 -2.09 -3.65 16.27
C PRO A 149 -3.39 -2.87 16.09
N ALA A 150 -3.49 -2.07 15.03
CA ALA A 150 -4.77 -1.63 14.53
C ALA A 150 -5.55 -2.82 13.95
N VAL A 151 -6.88 -2.73 13.95
CA VAL A 151 -7.76 -3.78 13.44
C VAL A 151 -8.18 -3.43 12.03
N ARG A 152 -8.16 -4.41 11.13
CA ARG A 152 -8.66 -4.24 9.76
C ARG A 152 -10.12 -3.78 9.75
N GLY A 153 -10.46 -2.84 8.86
CA GLY A 153 -11.80 -2.28 8.76
C GLY A 153 -12.13 -1.22 9.82
N THR A 154 -11.15 -0.75 10.58
CA THR A 154 -11.31 0.39 11.48
C THR A 154 -10.67 1.62 10.88
N PHE A 155 -11.46 2.62 10.50
CA PHE A 155 -10.95 3.82 9.84
C PHE A 155 -10.99 5.06 10.74
N SER A 156 -11.73 5.01 11.84
CA SER A 156 -11.92 6.13 12.77
C SER A 156 -11.11 5.95 14.04
N PHE A 157 -10.62 7.07 14.55
CA PHE A 157 -10.07 7.15 15.90
C PHE A 157 -10.49 8.47 16.56
N ASP A 158 -10.67 8.44 17.88
CA ASP A 158 -11.00 9.61 18.65
C ASP A 158 -9.72 10.21 19.22
N TYR A 159 -9.49 11.49 18.91
CA TYR A 159 -8.40 12.26 19.46
C TYR A 159 -8.94 13.30 20.45
N ASP A 160 -8.22 13.45 21.55
CA ASP A 160 -8.42 14.46 22.57
C ASP A 160 -7.05 15.06 22.91
N SER A 161 -6.97 16.37 23.08
CA SER A 161 -5.73 17.07 23.46
C SER A 161 -5.09 16.58 24.77
N GLN A 162 -5.87 15.87 25.61
CA GLN A 162 -5.40 15.24 26.83
C GLN A 162 -4.77 13.87 26.61
N ARG A 163 -4.80 13.35 25.39
CA ARG A 163 -4.24 12.04 25.00
C ARG A 163 -3.00 12.23 24.16
N GLU A 164 -2.21 11.17 24.08
CA GLU A 164 -1.09 11.12 23.15
C GLU A 164 -1.57 11.10 21.70
N ASN A 165 -0.80 11.69 20.80
CA ASN A 165 -1.08 11.86 19.39
C ASN A 165 -0.51 10.72 18.52
N TYR A 166 -0.27 9.58 19.12
CA TYR A 166 0.24 8.39 18.43
C TYR A 166 -0.88 7.52 17.85
N ILE A 167 -0.62 6.95 16.68
CA ILE A 167 -1.50 5.96 16.04
C ILE A 167 -0.73 4.73 15.62
N ASN A 168 -1.45 3.61 15.51
CA ASN A 168 -1.01 2.39 14.86
C ASN A 168 -1.79 2.22 13.56
N LEU A 169 -1.14 1.70 12.51
CA LEU A 169 -1.74 1.42 11.21
C LEU A 169 -1.71 -0.07 10.91
N PHE A 170 -2.74 -0.53 10.18
CA PHE A 170 -2.79 -1.83 9.56
C PHE A 170 -2.88 -1.68 8.05
N LEU A 171 -2.05 -2.44 7.31
CA LEU A 171 -1.94 -2.39 5.86
C LEU A 171 -2.35 -3.73 5.26
N ASP A 172 -3.16 -3.68 4.20
CA ASP A 172 -3.46 -4.83 3.33
C ASP A 172 -2.75 -4.68 1.98
N HIS A 173 -2.31 -5.79 1.44
CA HIS A 173 -1.66 -5.84 0.13
C HIS A 173 -2.65 -5.52 -0.98
N LEU A 174 -2.21 -4.75 -1.97
CA LEU A 174 -2.95 -4.51 -3.22
C LEU A 174 -2.43 -5.43 -4.33
N TYR A 175 -1.13 -5.72 -4.33
CA TYR A 175 -0.46 -6.60 -5.28
C TYR A 175 -0.37 -8.03 -4.75
N SER A 176 0.04 -8.94 -5.61
CA SER A 176 0.37 -10.32 -5.30
C SER A 176 1.86 -10.54 -5.54
N HIS A 177 2.49 -11.33 -4.69
CA HIS A 177 3.90 -11.65 -4.75
C HIS A 177 4.11 -12.94 -5.54
N ILE A 178 4.89 -12.89 -6.62
CA ILE A 178 5.23 -14.06 -7.43
C ILE A 178 6.68 -14.42 -7.21
N VAL A 179 6.90 -15.65 -6.76
CA VAL A 179 8.23 -16.21 -6.52
C VAL A 179 8.56 -17.19 -7.64
N PHE A 180 9.69 -17.03 -8.27
CA PHE A 180 10.15 -17.91 -9.34
C PHE A 180 11.23 -18.87 -8.81
N CYS A 181 10.96 -20.17 -8.91
CA CYS A 181 11.91 -21.24 -8.65
C CYS A 181 12.31 -21.91 -9.96
N MET A 182 13.59 -22.27 -10.08
CA MET A 182 14.09 -22.92 -11.29
C MET A 182 14.89 -24.17 -10.96
N ARG A 183 14.83 -25.13 -11.87
CA ARG A 183 15.70 -26.31 -11.92
C ARG A 183 15.89 -26.77 -13.36
N VAL A 184 16.87 -27.62 -13.59
CA VAL A 184 17.07 -28.38 -14.84
C VAL A 184 16.74 -29.86 -14.59
N GLY A 185 16.24 -30.56 -15.60
CA GLY A 185 16.03 -32.02 -15.53
C GLY A 185 17.35 -32.79 -15.40
N ASP A 186 17.32 -33.93 -14.70
CA ASP A 186 18.51 -34.74 -14.41
C ASP A 186 19.23 -35.21 -15.69
N ASP A 187 18.48 -35.67 -16.67
CA ASP A 187 19.01 -36.14 -17.97
C ASP A 187 19.67 -35.03 -18.74
N TYR A 188 19.12 -33.82 -18.70
CA TYR A 188 19.70 -32.67 -19.36
C TYR A 188 20.94 -32.15 -18.61
N ASP A 189 20.88 -32.09 -17.30
CA ASP A 189 22.06 -31.72 -16.49
C ASP A 189 23.22 -32.69 -16.71
N ALA A 190 22.99 -33.99 -16.95
CA ALA A 190 24.06 -34.95 -17.22
C ALA A 190 24.93 -34.57 -18.42
N VAL A 191 24.37 -33.86 -19.43
CA VAL A 191 25.06 -33.56 -20.70
C VAL A 191 25.30 -32.08 -20.95
N ARG A 192 24.57 -31.20 -20.28
CA ARG A 192 24.62 -29.75 -20.49
C ARG A 192 24.60 -28.99 -19.16
N THR A 193 25.04 -27.75 -19.20
CA THR A 193 24.90 -26.80 -18.09
C THR A 193 24.18 -25.56 -18.59
N ILE A 194 23.14 -25.14 -17.86
CA ILE A 194 22.40 -23.93 -18.16
C ILE A 194 22.82 -22.81 -17.20
N LYS A 195 23.12 -21.65 -17.76
CA LYS A 195 23.35 -20.43 -16.99
C LYS A 195 22.32 -19.39 -17.38
N VAL A 196 21.38 -19.11 -16.48
CA VAL A 196 20.43 -18.01 -16.63
C VAL A 196 21.18 -16.71 -16.44
N LYS A 197 21.05 -15.78 -17.39
CA LYS A 197 21.70 -14.46 -17.36
C LYS A 197 20.74 -13.41 -16.82
N ARG A 198 19.50 -13.43 -17.31
CA ARG A 198 18.51 -12.41 -17.00
C ARG A 198 17.11 -13.00 -17.02
N MET A 199 16.26 -12.47 -16.15
CA MET A 199 14.82 -12.74 -16.18
C MET A 199 14.05 -11.43 -16.14
N LYS A 200 12.99 -11.35 -16.94
CA LYS A 200 12.13 -10.17 -17.02
C LYS A 200 10.65 -10.57 -16.99
N LEU A 201 9.86 -9.77 -16.31
CA LEU A 201 8.41 -9.73 -16.53
C LEU A 201 8.13 -8.74 -17.68
N LYS A 202 7.26 -9.15 -18.59
CA LYS A 202 6.92 -8.38 -19.78
C LYS A 202 5.41 -8.26 -19.88
N VAL A 203 4.90 -7.02 -20.04
CA VAL A 203 3.49 -6.70 -20.20
C VAL A 203 3.27 -6.06 -21.55
N ALA A 204 2.39 -6.64 -22.36
CA ALA A 204 2.04 -6.10 -23.68
C ALA A 204 0.84 -5.15 -23.58
N ASP A 205 0.88 -4.05 -24.34
CA ASP A 205 -0.24 -3.14 -24.62
C ASP A 205 -0.92 -2.46 -23.39
N ILE A 206 -0.33 -2.57 -22.19
CA ILE A 206 -0.83 -1.90 -20.98
C ILE A 206 0.29 -1.05 -20.40
N SER A 207 0.05 0.26 -20.28
CA SER A 207 0.99 1.18 -19.66
C SER A 207 0.82 1.23 -18.14
N HIS A 208 -0.41 1.36 -17.67
CA HIS A 208 -0.76 1.46 -16.25
C HIS A 208 -2.22 1.11 -16.02
N TYR A 209 -2.61 1.02 -14.75
CA TYR A 209 -3.98 0.88 -14.29
C TYR A 209 -4.44 2.10 -13.51
N ASN A 210 -5.72 2.45 -13.68
CA ASN A 210 -6.45 3.27 -12.75
C ASN A 210 -7.28 2.34 -11.88
N VAL A 211 -7.19 2.52 -10.57
CA VAL A 211 -7.77 1.58 -9.60
C VAL A 211 -8.64 2.36 -8.62
N ASP A 212 -9.89 1.90 -8.46
CA ASP A 212 -10.79 2.37 -7.40
C ASP A 212 -10.89 1.29 -6.33
N ILE A 213 -10.54 1.66 -5.10
CA ILE A 213 -10.47 0.76 -3.96
C ILE A 213 -11.55 1.16 -2.98
N THR A 214 -12.58 0.31 -2.86
CA THR A 214 -13.65 0.51 -1.87
C THR A 214 -13.21 -0.05 -0.53
N LEU A 215 -13.15 0.82 0.46
CA LEU A 215 -12.87 0.50 1.85
C LEU A 215 -14.17 0.46 2.63
N THR A 216 -14.39 -0.59 3.42
CA THR A 216 -15.61 -0.79 4.19
C THR A 216 -15.29 -1.19 5.62
N LYS A 217 -16.02 -0.61 6.57
CA LYS A 217 -15.90 -0.90 8.00
C LYS A 217 -16.03 -2.41 8.26
N ASP A 218 -15.23 -2.90 9.20
CA ASP A 218 -15.14 -4.29 9.64
C ASP A 218 -14.63 -5.28 8.55
N VAL A 219 -14.38 -4.79 7.32
CA VAL A 219 -13.92 -5.62 6.19
C VAL A 219 -12.50 -5.21 5.74
N GLY A 220 -12.20 -3.92 5.68
CA GLY A 220 -11.02 -3.38 5.00
C GLY A 220 -11.30 -3.15 3.53
N ILE A 221 -10.49 -3.70 2.62
CA ILE A 221 -10.75 -3.64 1.18
C ILE A 221 -11.90 -4.58 0.83
N SER A 222 -13.07 -4.03 0.48
CA SER A 222 -14.26 -4.79 0.10
C SER A 222 -14.38 -4.98 -1.41
N ASN A 223 -13.85 -4.07 -2.21
CA ASN A 223 -13.85 -4.17 -3.67
C ASN A 223 -12.65 -3.43 -4.26
N VAL A 224 -12.16 -3.92 -5.41
CA VAL A 224 -11.15 -3.24 -6.23
C VAL A 224 -11.58 -3.34 -7.68
N THR A 225 -11.76 -2.20 -8.33
CA THR A 225 -12.02 -2.13 -9.76
C THR A 225 -10.79 -1.65 -10.50
N HIS A 226 -10.51 -2.25 -11.64
CA HIS A 226 -9.34 -1.96 -12.45
C HIS A 226 -9.77 -1.46 -13.83
N SER A 227 -9.18 -0.35 -14.26
CA SER A 227 -9.31 0.16 -15.62
C SER A 227 -7.91 0.30 -16.22
N SER A 228 -7.61 -0.53 -17.21
CA SER A 228 -6.31 -0.48 -17.90
C SER A 228 -6.25 0.70 -18.85
N THR A 229 -5.11 1.37 -18.89
CA THR A 229 -4.80 2.36 -19.90
C THR A 229 -3.92 1.71 -20.96
N ALA A 230 -4.38 1.76 -22.21
CA ALA A 230 -3.63 1.24 -23.33
C ALA A 230 -2.26 1.91 -23.43
N GLY A 231 -1.22 1.10 -23.66
CA GLY A 231 0.14 1.54 -23.95
C GLY A 231 0.49 1.19 -25.38
N THR A 232 1.40 1.96 -25.99
CA THR A 232 2.02 1.59 -27.25
C THR A 232 3.29 0.82 -26.95
N GLY A 233 3.28 -0.48 -27.20
CA GLY A 233 4.44 -1.35 -27.03
C GLY A 233 4.42 -2.20 -25.77
N THR A 234 5.59 -2.54 -25.31
CA THR A 234 5.80 -3.51 -24.22
C THR A 234 6.48 -2.84 -23.04
N ARG A 235 5.98 -3.07 -21.83
CA ARG A 235 6.66 -2.73 -20.59
C ARG A 235 7.43 -3.95 -20.10
N GLU A 236 8.71 -3.78 -19.81
CA GLU A 236 9.55 -4.82 -19.21
C GLU A 236 10.06 -4.36 -17.85
N MET A 237 10.14 -5.31 -16.91
CA MET A 237 10.77 -5.15 -15.61
C MET A 237 11.76 -6.30 -15.41
N THR A 238 13.03 -5.96 -15.25
CA THR A 238 14.07 -6.95 -14.93
C THR A 238 13.92 -7.38 -13.48
N ILE A 239 13.66 -8.66 -13.25
CA ILE A 239 13.51 -9.25 -11.91
C ILE A 239 14.76 -10.01 -11.48
N ARG A 240 15.69 -10.26 -12.41
CA ARG A 240 17.02 -10.79 -12.16
C ARG A 240 17.99 -10.37 -13.27
N ASP A 241 19.17 -9.92 -12.89
CA ASP A 241 20.28 -9.57 -13.81
C ASP A 241 21.64 -10.10 -13.28
N GLU A 242 21.59 -11.26 -12.63
CA GLU A 242 22.77 -11.96 -12.14
C GLU A 242 22.84 -13.37 -12.72
N VAL A 243 24.03 -13.82 -13.10
CA VAL A 243 24.21 -15.14 -13.68
C VAL A 243 23.99 -16.23 -12.62
N LEU A 244 23.08 -17.15 -12.90
CA LEU A 244 22.78 -18.32 -12.10
C LEU A 244 23.03 -19.60 -12.89
N THR A 245 23.87 -20.48 -12.38
CA THR A 245 23.99 -21.85 -12.89
C THR A 245 22.88 -22.69 -12.31
N LEU A 246 22.02 -23.26 -13.16
CA LEU A 246 20.94 -24.15 -12.72
C LEU A 246 21.50 -25.53 -12.34
N THR A 247 20.82 -26.12 -11.37
CA THR A 247 21.05 -27.50 -10.91
C THR A 247 19.73 -28.27 -10.98
N THR A 248 19.78 -29.57 -10.69
CA THR A 248 18.59 -30.41 -10.59
C THR A 248 17.74 -30.12 -9.34
N THR A 249 18.35 -29.44 -8.35
CA THR A 249 17.63 -28.97 -7.15
C THR A 249 16.90 -27.67 -7.46
N SER A 250 15.59 -27.62 -7.17
CA SER A 250 14.79 -26.41 -7.28
C SER A 250 15.27 -25.33 -6.31
N THR A 251 15.61 -24.16 -6.83
CA THR A 251 16.04 -23.01 -6.04
C THR A 251 15.23 -21.77 -6.39
N THR A 252 14.94 -20.93 -5.41
CA THR A 252 14.35 -19.60 -5.65
C THR A 252 15.38 -18.73 -6.37
N VAL A 253 14.97 -18.12 -7.48
CA VAL A 253 15.87 -17.34 -8.33
C VAL A 253 15.57 -15.85 -8.30
N CYS A 254 14.31 -15.48 -8.22
CA CYS A 254 13.86 -14.09 -8.13
C CYS A 254 12.39 -14.02 -7.73
N SER A 255 11.90 -12.82 -7.52
CA SER A 255 10.48 -12.55 -7.29
C SER A 255 10.07 -11.19 -7.88
N GLY A 256 8.78 -10.91 -7.91
CA GLY A 256 8.22 -9.64 -8.32
C GLY A 256 6.76 -9.51 -7.88
N TYR A 257 6.23 -8.31 -7.98
CA TYR A 257 4.86 -8.01 -7.61
C TYR A 257 4.01 -7.73 -8.84
N ILE A 258 2.79 -8.27 -8.85
CA ILE A 258 1.85 -8.18 -9.97
C ILE A 258 0.51 -7.70 -9.44
N LEU A 259 -0.08 -6.71 -10.11
CA LEU A 259 -1.45 -6.29 -9.84
C LEU A 259 -2.41 -7.41 -10.32
N PRO A 260 -3.23 -8.02 -9.46
CA PRO A 260 -4.08 -9.16 -9.82
C PRO A 260 -5.33 -8.72 -10.59
N ALA A 261 -5.12 -8.13 -11.76
CA ALA A 261 -6.19 -7.74 -12.68
C ALA A 261 -6.36 -8.77 -13.78
N THR A 262 -7.58 -9.28 -13.98
CA THR A 262 -7.87 -10.33 -14.98
C THR A 262 -7.45 -9.94 -16.40
N THR A 263 -7.55 -8.66 -16.74
CA THR A 263 -7.11 -8.12 -18.04
C THR A 263 -5.59 -8.11 -18.22
N LEU A 264 -4.82 -8.30 -17.16
CA LEU A 264 -3.36 -8.34 -17.19
C LEU A 264 -2.83 -9.73 -17.56
N PHE A 265 -3.47 -10.79 -17.09
CA PHE A 265 -2.90 -12.15 -17.18
C PHE A 265 -2.66 -12.62 -18.62
N ASP A 266 -3.54 -12.22 -19.55
CA ASP A 266 -3.37 -12.53 -20.99
C ASP A 266 -2.30 -11.69 -21.69
N LYS A 267 -1.77 -10.67 -20.99
CA LYS A 267 -0.77 -9.75 -21.50
C LYS A 267 0.59 -9.91 -20.84
N LEU A 268 0.68 -10.82 -19.86
CA LEU A 268 1.87 -11.01 -19.04
C LEU A 268 2.65 -12.24 -19.51
N SER A 269 3.95 -12.05 -19.72
CA SER A 269 4.90 -13.11 -20.01
C SER A 269 6.16 -13.01 -19.16
N LEU A 270 6.83 -14.16 -19.01
CA LEU A 270 8.16 -14.26 -18.42
C LEU A 270 9.17 -14.47 -19.56
N VAL A 271 10.16 -13.60 -19.62
CA VAL A 271 11.28 -13.69 -20.56
C VAL A 271 12.52 -14.15 -19.80
N ILE A 272 13.16 -15.21 -20.28
CA ILE A 272 14.36 -15.80 -19.68
C ILE A 272 15.46 -15.81 -20.73
N GLU A 273 16.56 -15.12 -20.45
CA GLU A 273 17.79 -15.11 -21.25
C GLU A 273 18.81 -16.06 -20.61
N TYR A 274 19.29 -17.04 -21.34
CA TYR A 274 20.20 -18.04 -20.79
C TYR A 274 21.21 -18.56 -21.82
N ASP A 275 22.34 -19.06 -21.31
CA ASP A 275 23.39 -19.72 -22.09
C ASP A 275 23.40 -21.21 -21.80
N ILE A 276 23.71 -22.01 -22.82
CA ILE A 276 23.91 -23.46 -22.75
C ILE A 276 25.39 -23.75 -22.95
N TYR A 277 25.95 -24.58 -22.06
CA TYR A 277 27.33 -25.01 -22.09
C TYR A 277 27.42 -26.53 -22.17
N ASP A 278 28.51 -27.05 -22.77
CA ASP A 278 28.87 -28.46 -22.60
C ASP A 278 29.47 -28.72 -21.21
N LYS A 279 29.68 -29.98 -20.84
CA LYS A 279 30.29 -30.35 -19.54
C LYS A 279 31.78 -30.00 -19.46
N ARG A 280 32.40 -29.55 -20.55
CA ARG A 280 33.78 -29.04 -20.56
C ARG A 280 33.84 -27.53 -20.31
N GLY A 281 32.65 -26.87 -20.24
CA GLY A 281 32.54 -25.41 -20.00
C GLY A 281 32.58 -24.59 -21.29
N ASN A 282 32.49 -25.17 -22.48
CA ASN A 282 32.42 -24.44 -23.72
C ASN A 282 30.96 -23.99 -23.94
N LYS A 283 30.78 -22.71 -24.28
CA LYS A 283 29.44 -22.17 -24.63
C LYS A 283 29.01 -22.76 -25.98
N ILE A 284 27.84 -23.40 -25.98
CA ILE A 284 27.23 -23.99 -27.17
C ILE A 284 26.29 -22.99 -27.84
N SER A 285 25.42 -22.36 -27.05
CA SER A 285 24.43 -21.43 -27.60
C SER A 285 23.98 -20.41 -26.55
N GLU A 286 23.37 -19.34 -27.05
CA GLU A 286 22.64 -18.34 -26.29
C GLU A 286 21.18 -18.38 -26.70
N ARG A 287 20.25 -18.28 -25.74
CA ARG A 287 18.84 -18.45 -25.96
C ARG A 287 18.03 -17.41 -25.20
N THR A 288 16.87 -17.07 -25.74
CA THR A 288 15.84 -16.29 -25.10
C THR A 288 14.53 -17.03 -25.24
N ALA A 289 13.90 -17.32 -24.12
CA ALA A 289 12.57 -17.96 -24.09
C ALA A 289 11.56 -16.97 -23.52
N GLU A 290 10.39 -16.88 -24.14
CA GLU A 290 9.25 -16.09 -23.66
C GLU A 290 8.05 -17.00 -23.43
N ASN A 291 7.49 -16.98 -22.21
CA ASN A 291 6.41 -17.85 -21.79
C ASN A 291 5.27 -17.03 -21.21
N ALA A 292 4.06 -17.22 -21.73
CA ALA A 292 2.86 -16.60 -21.19
C ALA A 292 2.59 -17.09 -19.76
N LEU A 293 2.20 -16.19 -18.89
CA LEU A 293 1.84 -16.48 -17.51
C LEU A 293 0.33 -16.58 -17.27
N THR A 294 -0.50 -16.55 -18.32
CA THR A 294 -1.96 -16.60 -18.25
C THR A 294 -2.46 -17.74 -17.38
N ASN A 295 -2.07 -18.99 -17.69
CA ASN A 295 -2.57 -20.17 -16.98
C ASN A 295 -2.07 -20.24 -15.52
N PRO A 296 -0.78 -20.04 -15.23
CA PRO A 296 -0.29 -20.04 -13.85
C PRO A 296 -0.89 -18.94 -12.95
N LEU A 297 -1.40 -17.85 -13.54
CA LEU A 297 -1.85 -16.68 -12.78
C LEU A 297 -3.35 -16.40 -12.84
N LYS A 298 -4.13 -17.16 -13.64
CA LYS A 298 -5.56 -16.88 -13.93
C LYS A 298 -6.45 -16.67 -12.69
N ASP A 299 -6.10 -17.31 -11.57
CA ASP A 299 -6.88 -17.27 -10.32
C ASP A 299 -6.14 -16.51 -9.21
N LEU A 300 -5.11 -15.73 -9.57
CA LEU A 300 -4.29 -15.01 -8.62
C LEU A 300 -5.12 -13.97 -7.87
N GLN A 301 -5.06 -14.01 -6.54
CA GLN A 301 -5.78 -13.11 -5.66
C GLN A 301 -4.87 -12.04 -5.06
N ARG A 302 -5.45 -10.90 -4.75
CA ARG A 302 -4.78 -9.81 -4.04
C ARG A 302 -4.15 -10.30 -2.74
N GLY A 303 -2.89 -9.94 -2.51
CA GLY A 303 -2.13 -10.32 -1.32
C GLY A 303 -1.71 -11.79 -1.29
N GLU A 304 -1.91 -12.54 -2.36
CA GLU A 304 -1.45 -13.92 -2.47
C GLU A 304 0.06 -13.95 -2.77
N GLU A 305 0.76 -14.88 -2.14
CA GLU A 305 2.09 -15.31 -2.59
C GLU A 305 1.94 -16.60 -3.41
N ARG A 306 2.44 -16.58 -4.64
CA ARG A 306 2.41 -17.75 -5.52
C ARG A 306 3.81 -18.10 -6.00
N THR A 307 4.23 -19.34 -5.75
CA THR A 307 5.51 -19.85 -6.24
C THR A 307 5.32 -20.56 -7.57
N LEU A 308 6.05 -20.15 -8.59
CA LEU A 308 6.07 -20.77 -9.91
C LEU A 308 7.34 -21.58 -10.09
N GLN A 309 7.19 -22.89 -10.39
CA GLN A 309 8.30 -23.78 -10.69
C GLN A 309 8.58 -23.77 -12.20
N ILE A 310 9.78 -23.43 -12.58
CA ILE A 310 10.28 -23.44 -13.94
C ILE A 310 11.20 -24.63 -14.10
N ASN A 311 10.82 -25.59 -14.92
CA ASN A 311 11.63 -26.75 -15.27
C ASN A 311 12.17 -26.57 -16.68
N ILE A 312 13.48 -26.66 -16.84
CA ILE A 312 14.10 -26.76 -18.16
C ILE A 312 14.45 -28.22 -18.37
N ASP A 313 13.61 -28.93 -19.09
CA ASP A 313 13.75 -30.38 -19.36
C ASP A 313 13.42 -30.65 -20.82
N PRO A 314 14.39 -30.51 -21.72
CA PRO A 314 14.16 -30.79 -23.13
C PRO A 314 13.95 -32.27 -23.34
N SER A 315 12.75 -32.64 -23.74
CA SER A 315 12.36 -34.02 -24.14
C SER A 315 13.13 -34.53 -25.36
N TYR A 316 13.99 -33.74 -25.97
CA TYR A 316 14.62 -34.00 -27.27
C TYR A 316 16.14 -33.87 -27.19
N LEU A 317 16.78 -34.74 -26.41
CA LEU A 317 18.24 -34.84 -26.34
C LEU A 317 18.89 -35.16 -27.75
N TYR A 318 18.10 -35.69 -28.67
CA TYR A 318 18.53 -36.10 -29.98
C TYR A 318 17.94 -35.26 -31.12
N ASP A 319 17.12 -34.26 -30.84
CA ASP A 319 16.61 -33.38 -31.87
C ASP A 319 17.77 -32.45 -32.31
N LEU A 320 18.25 -32.69 -33.52
CA LEU A 320 19.23 -31.80 -34.18
C LEU A 320 18.59 -30.50 -34.66
N SER A 321 17.29 -30.31 -34.44
CA SER A 321 16.65 -29.03 -34.69
C SER A 321 17.20 -27.98 -33.72
N LEU A 322 17.32 -26.75 -34.22
CA LEU A 322 17.77 -25.59 -33.44
C LEU A 322 16.67 -25.05 -32.51
N ASN A 323 15.67 -25.86 -32.17
CA ASN A 323 14.57 -25.46 -31.31
C ASN A 323 15.03 -25.30 -29.86
N ASP A 324 14.47 -24.31 -29.19
CA ASP A 324 14.73 -24.08 -27.79
C ASP A 324 14.20 -25.24 -26.94
N PRO A 325 14.91 -25.58 -25.85
CA PRO A 325 14.39 -26.59 -24.92
C PRO A 325 13.04 -26.11 -24.37
N PRO A 326 12.05 -27.00 -24.23
CA PRO A 326 10.78 -26.65 -23.64
C PRO A 326 10.97 -26.14 -22.22
N ILE A 327 10.32 -25.05 -21.91
CA ILE A 327 10.23 -24.49 -20.56
C ILE A 327 8.84 -24.80 -20.05
N ASP A 328 8.76 -25.51 -18.93
CA ASP A 328 7.51 -25.83 -18.27
C ASP A 328 7.38 -24.94 -17.02
N ILE A 329 6.31 -24.16 -16.96
CA ILE A 329 6.03 -23.28 -15.83
C ILE A 329 4.78 -23.79 -15.13
N LYS A 330 4.93 -24.21 -13.86
CA LYS A 330 3.85 -24.73 -13.02
C LYS A 330 3.79 -24.01 -11.70
N ILE A 331 2.61 -24.01 -11.07
CA ILE A 331 2.47 -23.65 -9.66
C ILE A 331 3.19 -24.72 -8.85
N LYS A 332 3.95 -24.28 -7.88
CA LYS A 332 4.63 -25.18 -6.94
C LYS A 332 3.70 -25.43 -5.76
N ASP A 333 3.36 -26.71 -5.54
CA ASP A 333 2.58 -27.18 -4.39
C ASP A 333 3.38 -27.04 -3.08
#